data_ca44c891a0e5f3a9e972efadc01c691e
#
_entry.id   ca44c891a0e5f3a9e972efadc01c691e
#
_cell.length_a   1.000
_cell.length_b   1.000
_cell.length_c   1.000
_cell.angle_alpha   90.00
_cell.angle_beta   90.00
_cell.angle_gamma   90.00
#
_symmetry.space_group_name_H-M   'P 1'
#
loop_
_entity.id
_entity.type
_entity.pdbx_description
1 polymer ?
#
loop_
_entity_poly.entity_id
_entity_poly.type
_entity_poly.pdbx_seq_one_letter_code
_entity_poly.pdbx_strand_id
1 'polypeptide(L)'
;MSLEEPEYTILKQTAEYEIRKYGDRLAVEAFETGGEDRAFSLLFSYISGANVLNSKLDMTTPVTQSTKVDMTAPVTQEDINGTRIMRFFLPSKFSMENAPKPTSDAVKLVIVQGRTYAVMRYSGRSSDQNFSRKARKLIDALERDGVEVSSAPIKATFNGPLTPFFLRRNEVMIPIN
;
A
#
# COMPACT_ATOMS: atom_id res chain seq x y z
N MET A 1 -11.82 -12.60 9.96
CA MET A 1 -10.36 -12.79 9.86
C MET A 1 -9.74 -11.43 9.55
N SER A 2 -8.79 -10.95 10.36
CA SER A 2 -8.16 -9.67 10.09
C SER A 2 -7.10 -9.87 9.01
N LEU A 3 -6.98 -8.90 8.10
CA LEU A 3 -5.92 -8.90 7.09
C LEU A 3 -4.57 -8.63 7.77
N GLU A 4 -3.50 -9.21 7.22
CA GLU A 4 -2.13 -8.89 7.65
C GLU A 4 -1.85 -7.42 7.40
N GLU A 5 -1.28 -6.74 8.38
CA GLU A 5 -0.85 -5.35 8.30
C GLU A 5 0.67 -5.26 8.50
N PRO A 6 1.35 -4.28 7.88
CA PRO A 6 2.79 -4.11 8.09
C PRO A 6 3.09 -3.70 9.52
N GLU A 7 4.17 -4.24 10.05
CA GLU A 7 4.68 -3.83 11.36
C GLU A 7 5.32 -2.44 11.28
N TYR A 8 5.18 -1.68 12.35
CA TYR A 8 5.81 -0.37 12.50
C TYR A 8 6.14 -0.08 13.97
N THR A 9 7.07 0.84 14.15
CA THR A 9 7.40 1.38 15.48
C THR A 9 6.83 2.79 15.60
N ILE A 10 6.09 3.08 16.68
CA ILE A 10 5.62 4.43 16.99
C ILE A 10 6.78 5.19 17.63
N LEU A 11 7.23 6.25 16.97
CA LEU A 11 8.30 7.13 17.47
C LEU A 11 7.74 8.30 18.30
N LYS A 12 6.55 8.78 17.92
CA LYS A 12 5.85 9.87 18.60
C LYS A 12 4.35 9.73 18.40
N GLN A 13 3.59 10.10 19.41
CA GLN A 13 2.13 10.17 19.34
C GLN A 13 1.65 11.53 19.80
N THR A 14 0.76 12.15 19.04
CA THR A 14 0.07 13.38 19.37
C THR A 14 -1.42 13.15 19.40
N ALA A 15 -2.23 14.16 19.73
CA ALA A 15 -3.69 14.07 19.66
C ALA A 15 -4.21 13.95 18.20
N GLU A 16 -3.45 14.41 17.20
CA GLU A 16 -3.87 14.50 15.81
C GLU A 16 -3.22 13.48 14.89
N TYR A 17 -1.99 13.04 15.19
CA TYR A 17 -1.21 12.13 14.34
C TYR A 17 -0.18 11.33 15.14
N GLU A 18 0.33 10.29 14.49
CA GLU A 18 1.45 9.48 14.97
C GLU A 18 2.63 9.62 14.02
N ILE A 19 3.85 9.54 14.54
CA ILE A 19 5.06 9.35 13.74
C ILE A 19 5.44 7.87 13.84
N ARG A 20 5.43 7.19 12.71
CA ARG A 20 5.68 5.76 12.58
C ARG A 20 6.87 5.47 11.69
N LYS A 21 7.71 4.54 12.11
CA LYS A 21 8.80 4.00 11.29
C LYS A 21 8.42 2.62 10.79
N TYR A 22 8.46 2.46 9.46
CA TYR A 22 8.24 1.18 8.78
C TYR A 22 9.54 0.65 8.23
N GLY A 23 9.69 -0.69 8.21
CA GLY A 23 10.75 -1.38 7.47
C GLY A 23 10.44 -1.51 5.99
N ASP A 24 11.35 -2.12 5.24
CA ASP A 24 11.15 -2.46 3.84
C ASP A 24 9.98 -3.44 3.68
N ARG A 25 9.18 -3.23 2.63
CA ARG A 25 8.00 -4.06 2.35
C ARG A 25 7.95 -4.43 0.88
N LEU A 26 7.62 -5.69 0.60
CA LEU A 26 7.38 -6.13 -0.76
C LEU A 26 5.96 -5.78 -1.18
N ALA A 27 5.81 -5.26 -2.38
CA ALA A 27 4.52 -4.91 -2.95
C ALA A 27 4.45 -5.23 -4.44
N VAL A 28 3.24 -5.33 -4.94
CA VAL A 28 2.94 -5.22 -6.37
C VAL A 28 2.30 -3.88 -6.64
N GLU A 29 2.69 -3.25 -7.73
CA GLU A 29 2.19 -1.93 -8.09
C GLU A 29 1.67 -1.88 -9.52
N ALA A 30 0.69 -1.03 -9.75
CA ALA A 30 0.15 -0.70 -11.05
C ALA A 30 -0.12 0.81 -11.15
N PHE A 31 0.11 1.37 -12.34
CA PHE A 31 -0.24 2.76 -12.63
C PHE A 31 -1.74 2.90 -12.86
N GLU A 32 -2.33 3.98 -12.34
CA GLU A 32 -3.74 4.30 -12.53
C GLU A 32 -4.01 5.04 -13.88
N THR A 33 -3.29 4.67 -14.93
CA THR A 33 -3.44 5.30 -16.27
C THR A 33 -4.79 5.05 -16.92
N GLY A 34 -5.49 3.99 -16.51
CA GLY A 34 -6.85 3.66 -16.96
C GLY A 34 -7.91 3.86 -15.87
N GLY A 35 -7.56 4.59 -14.80
CA GLY A 35 -8.40 4.80 -13.61
C GLY A 35 -8.10 3.85 -12.48
N GLU A 36 -8.63 4.18 -11.30
CA GLU A 36 -8.45 3.43 -10.05
C GLU A 36 -8.96 1.99 -10.16
N ASP A 37 -10.14 1.79 -10.75
CA ASP A 37 -10.76 0.46 -10.89
C ASP A 37 -9.91 -0.48 -11.73
N ARG A 38 -9.26 0.04 -12.77
CA ARG A 38 -8.38 -0.77 -13.62
C ARG A 38 -7.11 -1.18 -12.87
N ALA A 39 -6.46 -0.26 -12.16
CA ALA A 39 -5.27 -0.59 -11.37
C ALA A 39 -5.62 -1.62 -10.28
N PHE A 40 -6.73 -1.42 -9.57
CA PHE A 40 -7.21 -2.39 -8.59
C PHE A 40 -7.45 -3.77 -9.21
N SER A 41 -8.13 -3.84 -10.35
CA SER A 41 -8.40 -5.10 -11.05
C SER A 41 -7.13 -5.85 -11.47
N LEU A 42 -6.12 -5.11 -11.94
CA LEU A 42 -4.81 -5.69 -12.29
C LEU A 42 -4.12 -6.30 -11.07
N LEU A 43 -4.07 -5.58 -9.95
CA LEU A 43 -3.44 -6.05 -8.73
C LEU A 43 -4.25 -7.20 -8.10
N PHE A 44 -5.57 -7.12 -8.12
CA PHE A 44 -6.45 -8.19 -7.64
C PHE A 44 -6.30 -9.47 -8.47
N SER A 45 -6.17 -9.35 -9.80
CA SER A 45 -5.90 -10.48 -10.67
C SER A 45 -4.57 -11.15 -10.33
N TYR A 46 -3.54 -10.37 -10.02
CA TYR A 46 -2.25 -10.91 -9.58
C TYR A 46 -2.39 -11.76 -8.32
N ILE A 47 -3.01 -11.26 -7.27
CA ILE A 47 -3.17 -12.03 -6.02
C ILE A 47 -4.12 -13.22 -6.18
N SER A 48 -5.01 -13.18 -7.17
CA SER A 48 -5.96 -14.26 -7.49
C SER A 48 -5.36 -15.36 -8.36
N GLY A 49 -4.13 -15.21 -8.86
CA GLY A 49 -3.43 -16.25 -9.61
C GLY A 49 -2.86 -15.82 -10.97
N ALA A 50 -3.00 -14.55 -11.39
CA ALA A 50 -2.32 -14.05 -12.58
C ALA A 50 -0.81 -13.81 -12.31
N ASN A 51 -0.12 -14.90 -11.92
CA ASN A 51 1.27 -14.92 -11.52
C ASN A 51 1.92 -16.27 -11.81
N VAL A 52 3.23 -16.30 -11.70
CA VAL A 52 4.06 -17.50 -11.89
C VAL A 52 4.96 -17.69 -10.68
N LEU A 53 4.81 -18.81 -9.98
CA LEU A 53 5.69 -19.23 -8.91
C LEU A 53 6.87 -20.01 -9.51
N ASN A 54 8.08 -19.50 -9.37
CA ASN A 54 9.30 -20.25 -9.69
C ASN A 54 9.62 -21.21 -8.54
N SER A 55 9.12 -22.43 -8.57
CA SER A 55 9.65 -23.47 -7.72
C SER A 55 10.93 -24.01 -8.36
N LYS A 56 12.09 -23.75 -7.76
CA LYS A 56 13.31 -24.52 -8.01
C LYS A 56 13.14 -25.91 -7.39
N LEU A 57 12.42 -26.77 -8.08
CA LEU A 57 12.54 -28.21 -7.88
C LEU A 57 13.51 -28.71 -8.93
N ASP A 58 14.44 -29.58 -8.51
CA ASP A 58 15.37 -30.31 -9.38
C ASP A 58 14.63 -31.22 -10.38
N MET A 59 13.79 -30.65 -11.22
CA MET A 59 13.08 -31.32 -12.28
C MET A 59 13.47 -30.76 -13.62
N THR A 60 13.69 -31.65 -14.55
CA THR A 60 14.13 -31.41 -15.95
C THR A 60 13.14 -30.63 -16.80
N THR A 61 12.01 -30.23 -16.25
CA THR A 61 11.02 -29.36 -16.90
C THR A 61 10.56 -28.28 -15.92
N PRO A 62 10.61 -26.99 -16.26
CA PRO A 62 10.09 -25.94 -15.38
C PRO A 62 8.56 -26.08 -15.28
N VAL A 63 8.10 -26.48 -14.11
CA VAL A 63 6.67 -26.44 -13.79
C VAL A 63 6.35 -25.00 -13.34
N THR A 64 5.71 -24.25 -14.21
CA THR A 64 5.15 -22.94 -13.86
C THR A 64 3.79 -23.15 -13.21
N GLN A 65 3.68 -22.80 -11.95
CA GLN A 65 2.43 -22.91 -11.18
C GLN A 65 1.98 -21.51 -10.76
N SER A 66 0.70 -21.22 -11.02
CA SER A 66 0.08 -20.03 -10.43
C SER A 66 -0.31 -20.29 -8.98
N THR A 67 -0.30 -19.26 -8.16
CA THR A 67 -0.69 -19.36 -6.75
C THR A 67 -1.58 -18.20 -6.33
N LYS A 68 -2.47 -18.45 -5.38
CA LYS A 68 -3.20 -17.39 -4.70
C LYS A 68 -2.32 -16.77 -3.64
N VAL A 69 -2.31 -15.45 -3.61
CA VAL A 69 -1.63 -14.65 -2.59
C VAL A 69 -2.69 -14.05 -1.67
N ASP A 70 -2.51 -14.20 -0.37
CA ASP A 70 -3.43 -13.62 0.60
C ASP A 70 -3.42 -12.09 0.49
N MET A 71 -4.59 -11.48 0.55
CA MET A 71 -4.68 -10.04 0.56
C MET A 71 -4.22 -9.49 1.91
N THR A 72 -3.47 -8.39 1.88
CA THR A 72 -3.05 -7.65 3.07
C THR A 72 -3.71 -6.27 3.11
N ALA A 73 -3.57 -5.57 4.21
CA ALA A 73 -3.96 -4.16 4.34
C ALA A 73 -2.74 -3.32 4.78
N PRO A 74 -2.62 -2.07 4.38
CA PRO A 74 -3.53 -1.32 3.51
C PRO A 74 -3.27 -1.50 2.01
N VAL A 75 -4.22 -1.07 1.19
CA VAL A 75 -3.98 -0.70 -0.20
C VAL A 75 -3.54 0.76 -0.20
N THR A 76 -2.43 1.08 -0.84
CA THR A 76 -1.92 2.47 -0.91
C THR A 76 -2.04 3.05 -2.30
N GLN A 77 -2.29 4.36 -2.35
CA GLN A 77 -2.27 5.17 -3.57
C GLN A 77 -1.38 6.37 -3.33
N GLU A 78 -0.45 6.59 -4.23
CA GLU A 78 0.58 7.63 -4.17
C GLU A 78 0.69 8.33 -5.51
N ASP A 79 0.83 9.65 -5.51
CA ASP A 79 1.14 10.43 -6.71
C ASP A 79 2.66 10.63 -6.79
N ILE A 80 3.24 10.13 -7.87
CA ILE A 80 4.67 10.32 -8.15
C ILE A 80 4.80 11.04 -9.49
N ASN A 81 5.24 12.29 -9.45
CA ASN A 81 5.43 13.13 -10.64
C ASN A 81 4.19 13.24 -11.55
N GLY A 82 3.00 13.38 -10.94
CA GLY A 82 1.74 13.50 -11.67
C GLY A 82 1.16 12.17 -12.14
N THR A 83 1.78 11.04 -11.79
CA THR A 83 1.27 9.71 -12.09
C THR A 83 0.87 9.02 -10.78
N ARG A 84 -0.38 8.59 -10.69
CA ARG A 84 -0.88 7.86 -9.53
C ARG A 84 -0.53 6.39 -9.64
N ILE A 85 -0.01 5.83 -8.54
CA ILE A 85 0.39 4.43 -8.40
C ILE A 85 -0.43 3.81 -7.28
N MET A 86 -1.03 2.65 -7.55
CA MET A 86 -1.66 1.81 -6.55
C MET A 86 -0.75 0.65 -6.17
N ARG A 87 -0.68 0.30 -4.88
CA ARG A 87 0.11 -0.82 -4.38
C ARG A 87 -0.72 -1.73 -3.48
N PHE A 88 -0.52 -3.04 -3.68
CA PHE A 88 -0.89 -4.07 -2.74
C PHE A 88 0.39 -4.62 -2.11
N PHE A 89 0.49 -4.57 -0.78
CA PHE A 89 1.61 -5.19 -0.09
C PHE A 89 1.43 -6.69 -0.04
N LEU A 90 2.51 -7.43 -0.20
CA LEU A 90 2.48 -8.89 -0.10
C LEU A 90 2.65 -9.33 1.36
N PRO A 91 2.11 -10.50 1.74
CA PRO A 91 2.36 -11.09 3.06
C PRO A 91 3.86 -11.18 3.36
N SER A 92 4.21 -11.03 4.64
CA SER A 92 5.60 -11.00 5.12
C SER A 92 6.42 -12.26 4.80
N LYS A 93 5.73 -13.38 4.50
CA LYS A 93 6.37 -14.63 4.05
C LYS A 93 7.04 -14.55 2.68
N PHE A 94 6.74 -13.50 1.88
CA PHE A 94 7.32 -13.31 0.55
C PHE A 94 8.52 -12.37 0.57
N SER A 95 9.49 -12.70 -0.28
CA SER A 95 10.65 -11.87 -0.63
C SER A 95 10.72 -11.72 -2.15
N MET A 96 11.62 -10.89 -2.66
CA MET A 96 11.83 -10.76 -4.12
C MET A 96 12.23 -12.08 -4.79
N GLU A 97 12.84 -13.00 -4.03
CA GLU A 97 13.33 -14.27 -4.54
C GLU A 97 12.21 -15.32 -4.69
N ASN A 98 11.25 -15.32 -3.74
CA ASN A 98 10.21 -16.34 -3.66
C ASN A 98 8.81 -15.86 -4.02
N ALA A 99 8.61 -14.55 -4.21
CA ALA A 99 7.31 -14.02 -4.59
C ALA A 99 6.92 -14.45 -6.01
N PRO A 100 5.65 -14.76 -6.24
CA PRO A 100 5.15 -15.06 -7.58
C PRO A 100 5.40 -13.87 -8.52
N LYS A 101 5.87 -14.14 -9.73
CA LYS A 101 6.09 -13.09 -10.73
C LYS A 101 4.78 -12.75 -11.43
N PRO A 102 4.48 -11.46 -11.65
CA PRO A 102 3.31 -11.06 -12.42
C PRO A 102 3.36 -11.61 -13.84
N THR A 103 2.21 -12.01 -14.38
CA THR A 103 2.09 -12.38 -15.81
C THR A 103 1.81 -11.18 -16.71
N SER A 104 1.35 -10.07 -16.13
CA SER A 104 1.08 -8.81 -16.84
C SER A 104 2.23 -7.84 -16.68
N ASP A 105 2.67 -7.23 -17.76
CA ASP A 105 3.68 -6.15 -17.75
C ASP A 105 3.17 -4.86 -17.07
N ALA A 106 1.85 -4.74 -16.90
CA ALA A 106 1.22 -3.63 -16.21
C ALA A 106 1.32 -3.73 -14.67
N VAL A 107 1.74 -4.89 -14.14
CA VAL A 107 1.94 -5.15 -12.71
C VAL A 107 3.42 -5.39 -12.45
N LYS A 108 3.99 -4.65 -11.49
CA LYS A 108 5.41 -4.76 -11.13
C LYS A 108 5.57 -5.17 -9.68
N LEU A 109 6.49 -6.09 -9.44
CA LEU A 109 6.94 -6.46 -8.10
C LEU A 109 8.04 -5.49 -7.67
N VAL A 110 7.85 -4.82 -6.51
CA VAL A 110 8.75 -3.77 -6.03
C VAL A 110 9.03 -3.91 -4.55
N ILE A 111 10.19 -3.42 -4.11
CA ILE A 111 10.48 -3.19 -2.69
C ILE A 111 10.17 -1.72 -2.38
N VAL A 112 9.22 -1.50 -1.49
CA VAL A 112 8.95 -0.19 -0.91
C VAL A 112 9.89 -0.02 0.28
N GLN A 113 10.88 0.86 0.14
CA GLN A 113 11.88 1.09 1.17
C GLN A 113 11.24 1.60 2.45
N GLY A 114 11.77 1.14 3.58
CA GLY A 114 11.37 1.59 4.90
C GLY A 114 11.62 3.08 5.09
N ARG A 115 10.64 3.78 5.65
CA ARG A 115 10.68 5.22 5.88
C ARG A 115 9.93 5.57 7.17
N THR A 116 10.13 6.81 7.58
CA THR A 116 9.34 7.42 8.65
C THR A 116 8.20 8.23 8.05
N TYR A 117 7.00 8.04 8.59
CA TYR A 117 5.78 8.72 8.16
C TYR A 117 5.09 9.40 9.34
N ALA A 118 4.51 10.56 9.09
CA ALA A 118 3.43 11.08 9.91
C ALA A 118 2.12 10.47 9.42
N VAL A 119 1.31 9.95 10.32
CA VAL A 119 0.09 9.20 9.99
C VAL A 119 -1.10 9.76 10.74
N MET A 120 -2.14 10.14 10.00
CA MET A 120 -3.44 10.55 10.54
C MET A 120 -4.50 9.55 10.13
N ARG A 121 -5.13 8.93 11.13
CA ARG A 121 -6.24 8.00 10.93
C ARG A 121 -7.57 8.77 10.84
N TYR A 122 -8.44 8.33 9.94
CA TYR A 122 -9.80 8.87 9.82
C TYR A 122 -10.80 7.79 9.38
N SER A 123 -12.07 7.99 9.69
CA SER A 123 -13.19 7.17 9.20
C SER A 123 -13.94 7.90 8.09
N GLY A 124 -14.85 7.19 7.43
CA GLY A 124 -15.66 7.74 6.37
C GLY A 124 -15.30 7.19 4.99
N ARG A 125 -15.83 7.84 3.96
CA ARG A 125 -15.58 7.42 2.58
C ARG A 125 -14.12 7.64 2.18
N SER A 126 -13.55 6.67 1.50
CA SER A 126 -12.18 6.75 0.93
C SER A 126 -12.16 7.55 -0.39
N SER A 127 -12.86 8.68 -0.45
CA SER A 127 -12.88 9.56 -1.62
C SER A 127 -11.65 10.46 -1.65
N ASP A 128 -11.27 10.90 -2.85
CA ASP A 128 -10.15 11.85 -3.01
C ASP A 128 -10.41 13.17 -2.30
N GLN A 129 -11.67 13.62 -2.25
CA GLN A 129 -12.04 14.84 -1.53
C GLN A 129 -11.81 14.72 -0.02
N ASN A 130 -12.25 13.61 0.60
CA ASN A 130 -12.01 13.36 2.03
C ASN A 130 -10.52 13.20 2.32
N PHE A 131 -9.82 12.48 1.48
CA PHE A 131 -8.37 12.32 1.59
C PHE A 131 -7.65 13.67 1.53
N SER A 132 -7.92 14.49 0.51
CA SER A 132 -7.28 15.81 0.34
C SER A 132 -7.53 16.73 1.54
N ARG A 133 -8.74 16.72 2.08
CA ARG A 133 -9.09 17.50 3.28
C ARG A 133 -8.30 17.05 4.51
N LYS A 134 -8.16 15.73 4.70
CA LYS A 134 -7.39 15.16 5.81
C LYS A 134 -5.88 15.34 5.64
N ALA A 135 -5.39 15.22 4.41
CA ALA A 135 -3.99 15.49 4.09
C ALA A 135 -3.60 16.93 4.40
N ARG A 136 -4.43 17.90 4.02
CA ARG A 136 -4.21 19.32 4.37
C ARG A 136 -4.18 19.53 5.87
N LYS A 137 -5.13 18.95 6.61
CA LYS A 137 -5.16 19.04 8.07
C LYS A 137 -3.88 18.48 8.71
N LEU A 138 -3.38 17.36 8.18
CA LEU A 138 -2.11 16.78 8.67
C LEU A 138 -0.91 17.66 8.33
N ILE A 139 -0.84 18.22 7.11
CA ILE A 139 0.23 19.14 6.71
C ILE A 139 0.25 20.36 7.64
N ASP A 140 -0.91 20.99 7.89
CA ASP A 140 -1.01 22.15 8.77
C ASP A 140 -0.52 21.82 10.21
N ALA A 141 -0.83 20.62 10.70
CA ALA A 141 -0.36 20.15 12.01
C ALA A 141 1.16 19.95 12.03
N LEU A 142 1.74 19.37 10.97
CA LEU A 142 3.17 19.15 10.85
C LEU A 142 3.94 20.47 10.76
N GLU A 143 3.44 21.42 9.96
CA GLU A 143 4.03 22.77 9.86
C GLU A 143 4.02 23.48 11.22
N ARG A 144 2.92 23.45 11.94
CA ARG A 144 2.79 24.02 13.28
C ARG A 144 3.80 23.38 14.25
N ASP A 145 4.01 22.07 14.16
CA ASP A 145 4.89 21.32 15.04
C ASP A 145 6.37 21.32 14.56
N GLY A 146 6.67 21.98 13.44
CA GLY A 146 8.03 22.09 12.89
C GLY A 146 8.56 20.79 12.30
N VAL A 147 7.68 19.91 11.85
CA VAL A 147 8.05 18.64 11.21
C VAL A 147 8.13 18.82 9.70
N GLU A 148 9.28 18.47 9.13
CA GLU A 148 9.55 18.64 7.70
C GLU A 148 9.01 17.50 6.87
N VAL A 149 8.18 17.85 5.88
CA VAL A 149 7.59 16.90 4.92
C VAL A 149 8.56 16.64 3.78
N SER A 150 8.80 15.36 3.45
CA SER A 150 9.76 14.99 2.39
C SER A 150 9.12 14.61 1.06
N SER A 151 7.86 14.23 1.04
CA SER A 151 7.15 13.80 -0.17
C SER A 151 5.64 14.00 -0.06
N ALA A 152 4.92 13.82 -1.18
CA ALA A 152 3.47 13.93 -1.25
C ALA A 152 2.74 12.96 -0.30
N PRO A 153 1.52 13.31 0.17
CA PRO A 153 0.69 12.43 0.96
C PRO A 153 0.31 11.14 0.24
N ILE A 154 0.27 10.05 0.99
CA ILE A 154 -0.12 8.71 0.54
C ILE A 154 -1.48 8.37 1.15
N LYS A 155 -2.42 7.92 0.32
CA LYS A 155 -3.73 7.43 0.74
C LYS A 155 -3.62 5.95 1.07
N ALA A 156 -3.98 5.56 2.29
CA ALA A 156 -3.98 4.18 2.75
C ALA A 156 -5.39 3.74 3.15
N THR A 157 -5.90 2.69 2.49
CA THR A 157 -7.26 2.16 2.70
C THR A 157 -7.17 0.75 3.28
N PHE A 158 -7.79 0.55 4.44
CA PHE A 158 -7.69 -0.71 5.21
C PHE A 158 -8.90 -1.63 5.04
N ASN A 159 -10.03 -1.13 4.59
CA ASN A 159 -11.28 -1.89 4.49
C ASN A 159 -11.79 -1.97 3.07
N GLY A 160 -12.39 -3.12 2.74
CA GLY A 160 -13.04 -3.33 1.46
C GLY A 160 -14.34 -2.53 1.28
N PRO A 161 -14.90 -2.50 0.06
CA PRO A 161 -16.07 -1.70 -0.29
C PRO A 161 -17.34 -2.10 0.48
N LEU A 162 -17.43 -3.34 0.93
CA LEU A 162 -18.58 -3.85 1.70
C LEU A 162 -18.63 -3.34 3.15
N THR A 163 -17.53 -2.81 3.68
CA THR A 163 -17.51 -2.21 5.01
C THR A 163 -18.28 -0.88 4.99
N PRO A 164 -19.27 -0.68 5.87
CA PRO A 164 -19.98 0.60 5.99
C PRO A 164 -18.99 1.76 6.16
N PHE A 165 -19.23 2.87 5.46
CA PHE A 165 -18.25 3.97 5.37
C PHE A 165 -17.85 4.52 6.74
N PHE A 166 -18.77 4.58 7.69
CA PHE A 166 -18.52 5.11 9.05
C PHE A 166 -17.66 4.17 9.91
N LEU A 167 -17.51 2.89 9.52
CA LEU A 167 -16.66 1.91 10.18
C LEU A 167 -15.30 1.72 9.49
N ARG A 168 -15.11 2.35 8.32
CA ARG A 168 -13.86 2.21 7.57
C ARG A 168 -12.72 2.92 8.28
N ARG A 169 -11.58 2.25 8.31
CA ARG A 169 -10.30 2.85 8.68
C ARG A 169 -9.57 3.29 7.42
N ASN A 170 -9.28 4.57 7.35
CA ASN A 170 -8.40 5.15 6.33
C ASN A 170 -7.27 5.89 7.03
N GLU A 171 -6.15 6.02 6.37
CA GLU A 171 -5.03 6.80 6.87
C GLU A 171 -4.46 7.70 5.77
N VAL A 172 -4.06 8.90 6.18
CA VAL A 172 -3.14 9.74 5.41
C VAL A 172 -1.74 9.46 5.95
N MET A 173 -0.82 9.09 5.09
CA MET A 173 0.57 8.86 5.43
C MET A 173 1.44 9.87 4.68
N ILE A 174 2.20 10.69 5.40
CA ILE A 174 3.08 11.69 4.81
C ILE A 174 4.53 11.33 5.17
N PRO A 175 5.39 11.04 4.16
CA PRO A 175 6.80 10.82 4.41
C PRO A 175 7.45 12.07 5.00
N ILE A 176 8.23 11.89 6.06
CA ILE A 176 8.95 12.97 6.76
C ILE A 176 10.45 12.68 6.79
N ASN A 177 11.25 13.74 7.01
CA ASN A 177 12.71 13.64 7.17
C ASN A 177 13.10 13.22 8.59
#